data_85cd2246c33ed6355f0dd9613afb0ee0
#
_entry.id   85cd2246c33ed6355f0dd9613afb0ee0
#
_cell.length_a   1.000
_cell.length_b   1.000
_cell.length_c   1.000
_cell.angle_alpha   90.00
_cell.angle_beta   90.00
_cell.angle_gamma   90.00
#
_symmetry.space_group_name_H-M   'P 1'
#
loop_
_entity.id
_entity.type
_entity.pdbx_description
1 polymer ?
#
loop_
_entity_poly.entity_id
_entity_poly.type
_entity_poly.pdbx_seq_one_letter_code
_entity_poly.pdbx_strand_id
1 'polypeptide(L)'
;MNQKQYRLITNKIREYKYGVRLARFINRFLTEIVYVAFFALLIFMVIQKDKNIVRVVVVTGISFVLVSVVRHFINAKRPYTMYDFVPIIEKDKEGDSMPSRHVFSAFVIAMAFLYVNTYLGVFFLIIALLMAIERVIVGVHFPKDVIVGAIIGVVSGVIGFYII
;
A
#
# COMPACT_ATOMS: atom_id res chain seq x y z
N MET A 1 12.90 -11.03 -6.58
CA MET A 1 13.07 -10.69 -8.01
C MET A 1 14.47 -10.15 -8.24
N ASN A 2 15.08 -10.49 -9.37
CA ASN A 2 16.40 -10.00 -9.79
C ASN A 2 16.29 -8.97 -10.93
N GLN A 3 17.40 -8.37 -11.33
CA GLN A 3 17.45 -7.33 -12.37
C GLN A 3 16.82 -7.80 -13.70
N LYS A 4 17.12 -9.04 -14.13
CA LYS A 4 16.57 -9.60 -15.39
C LYS A 4 15.04 -9.65 -15.38
N GLN A 5 14.45 -10.03 -14.25
CA GLN A 5 13.00 -10.11 -14.09
C GLN A 5 12.35 -8.71 -14.13
N TYR A 6 12.93 -7.71 -13.46
CA TYR A 6 12.42 -6.34 -13.53
C TYR A 6 12.49 -5.76 -14.95
N ARG A 7 13.65 -5.91 -15.62
CA ARG A 7 13.80 -5.50 -17.04
C ARG A 7 12.76 -6.16 -17.95
N LEU A 8 12.58 -7.47 -17.81
CA LEU A 8 11.64 -8.22 -18.65
C LEU A 8 10.20 -7.72 -18.46
N ILE A 9 9.76 -7.55 -17.22
CA ILE A 9 8.39 -7.07 -16.92
C ILE A 9 8.18 -5.64 -17.43
N THR A 10 9.11 -4.73 -17.10
CA THR A 10 8.96 -3.31 -17.49
C THR A 10 9.06 -3.11 -18.99
N ASN A 11 9.95 -3.85 -19.69
CA ASN A 11 10.04 -3.81 -21.15
C ASN A 11 8.76 -4.34 -21.80
N LYS A 12 8.25 -5.49 -21.32
CA LYS A 12 7.01 -6.05 -21.84
C LYS A 12 5.83 -5.08 -21.69
N ILE A 13 5.72 -4.36 -20.58
CA ILE A 13 4.69 -3.32 -20.42
C ILE A 13 4.89 -2.17 -21.43
N ARG A 14 6.13 -1.79 -21.73
CA ARG A 14 6.46 -0.71 -22.67
C ARG A 14 6.21 -1.09 -24.13
N GLU A 15 6.27 -2.37 -24.49
CA GLU A 15 5.96 -2.88 -25.84
C GLU A 15 4.49 -2.65 -26.22
N TYR A 16 3.57 -2.66 -25.24
CA TYR A 16 2.17 -2.37 -25.51
C TYR A 16 1.93 -0.89 -25.67
N LYS A 17 1.22 -0.48 -26.75
CA LYS A 17 0.92 0.93 -27.11
C LYS A 17 0.39 1.79 -25.93
N TYR A 18 -0.38 1.18 -25.04
CA TYR A 18 -0.99 1.87 -23.87
C TYR A 18 -0.50 1.29 -22.53
N GLY A 19 0.47 0.36 -22.51
CA GLY A 19 0.87 -0.37 -21.33
C GLY A 19 1.33 0.52 -20.18
N VAL A 20 2.20 1.49 -20.45
CA VAL A 20 2.68 2.45 -19.44
C VAL A 20 1.53 3.34 -18.93
N ARG A 21 0.64 3.82 -19.83
CA ARG A 21 -0.50 4.64 -19.43
C ARG A 21 -1.47 3.86 -18.55
N LEU A 22 -1.76 2.62 -18.90
CA LEU A 22 -2.63 1.73 -18.12
C LEU A 22 -2.03 1.42 -16.76
N ALA A 23 -0.75 1.08 -16.69
CA ALA A 23 -0.07 0.81 -15.42
C ALA A 23 -0.07 2.04 -14.50
N ARG A 24 0.19 3.24 -15.03
CA ARG A 24 0.09 4.50 -14.27
C ARG A 24 -1.33 4.80 -13.80
N PHE A 25 -2.33 4.54 -14.64
CA PHE A 25 -3.74 4.68 -14.27
C PHE A 25 -4.13 3.73 -13.15
N ILE A 26 -3.79 2.43 -13.26
CA ILE A 26 -4.06 1.43 -12.21
C ILE A 26 -3.40 1.83 -10.90
N ASN A 27 -2.12 2.26 -10.94
CA ASN A 27 -1.40 2.72 -9.76
C ASN A 27 -2.11 3.87 -9.05
N ARG A 28 -2.54 4.87 -9.81
CA ARG A 28 -3.26 6.03 -9.30
C ARG A 28 -4.63 5.63 -8.76
N PHE A 29 -5.39 4.87 -9.53
CA PHE A 29 -6.73 4.41 -9.17
C PHE A 29 -6.73 3.58 -7.88
N LEU A 30 -5.84 2.57 -7.75
CA LEU A 30 -5.74 1.75 -6.54
C LEU A 30 -5.34 2.58 -5.31
N THR A 31 -4.51 3.59 -5.51
CA THR A 31 -4.12 4.49 -4.42
C THR A 31 -5.27 5.40 -4.00
N GLU A 32 -5.92 6.05 -4.96
CA GLU A 32 -6.99 7.01 -4.70
C GLU A 32 -8.23 6.33 -4.11
N ILE A 33 -8.65 5.17 -4.64
CA ILE A 33 -9.83 4.46 -4.13
C ILE A 33 -9.70 4.09 -2.66
N VAL A 34 -8.51 3.65 -2.21
CA VAL A 34 -8.28 3.31 -0.80
C VAL A 34 -8.39 4.54 0.09
N TYR A 35 -7.78 5.66 -0.28
CA TYR A 35 -7.80 6.86 0.54
C TYR A 35 -9.18 7.54 0.52
N VAL A 36 -9.81 7.68 -0.64
CA VAL A 36 -11.16 8.26 -0.75
C VAL A 36 -12.16 7.43 0.04
N ALA A 37 -12.11 6.11 -0.09
CA ALA A 37 -12.99 5.23 0.68
C ALA A 37 -12.74 5.33 2.20
N PHE A 38 -11.48 5.47 2.64
CA PHE A 38 -11.19 5.65 4.05
C PHE A 38 -11.79 6.94 4.61
N PHE A 39 -11.66 8.06 3.89
CA PHE A 39 -12.29 9.30 4.30
C PHE A 39 -13.83 9.20 4.28
N ALA A 40 -14.40 8.51 3.28
CA ALA A 40 -15.84 8.23 3.25
C ALA A 40 -16.29 7.38 4.44
N LEU A 41 -15.49 6.37 4.85
CA LEU A 41 -15.75 5.60 6.06
C LEU A 41 -15.78 6.48 7.30
N LEU A 42 -14.79 7.38 7.46
CA LEU A 42 -14.74 8.29 8.62
C LEU A 42 -15.95 9.23 8.65
N ILE A 43 -16.32 9.79 7.49
CA ILE A 43 -17.54 10.64 7.38
C ILE A 43 -18.79 9.85 7.75
N PHE A 44 -18.93 8.64 7.23
CA PHE A 44 -20.04 7.75 7.57
C PHE A 44 -20.12 7.49 9.09
N MET A 45 -18.98 7.16 9.73
CA MET A 45 -18.92 6.92 11.17
C MET A 45 -19.29 8.16 12.00
N VAL A 46 -18.90 9.38 11.54
CA VAL A 46 -19.31 10.64 12.18
C VAL A 46 -20.83 10.82 12.09
N ILE A 47 -21.42 10.63 10.91
CA ILE A 47 -22.88 10.77 10.71
C ILE A 47 -23.66 9.78 11.58
N GLN A 48 -23.16 8.54 11.69
CA GLN A 48 -23.78 7.50 12.52
C GLN A 48 -23.49 7.66 14.02
N LYS A 49 -22.68 8.64 14.40
CA LYS A 49 -22.19 8.85 15.78
C LYS A 49 -21.55 7.60 16.37
N ASP A 50 -20.85 6.82 15.54
CA ASP A 50 -20.18 5.59 15.95
C ASP A 50 -19.00 5.91 16.89
N LYS A 51 -19.05 5.40 18.12
CA LYS A 51 -18.02 5.61 19.13
C LYS A 51 -16.66 5.02 18.74
N ASN A 52 -16.65 4.05 17.83
CA ASN A 52 -15.41 3.41 17.36
C ASN A 52 -14.59 4.31 16.41
N ILE A 53 -15.11 5.45 15.98
CA ILE A 53 -14.37 6.37 15.09
C ILE A 53 -13.03 6.79 15.69
N VAL A 54 -12.99 7.07 17.00
CA VAL A 54 -11.73 7.43 17.69
C VAL A 54 -10.71 6.30 17.58
N ARG A 55 -11.14 5.06 17.78
CA ARG A 55 -10.28 3.87 17.62
C ARG A 55 -9.77 3.77 16.19
N VAL A 56 -10.63 3.90 15.18
CA VAL A 56 -10.24 3.81 13.77
C VAL A 56 -9.19 4.87 13.43
N VAL A 57 -9.39 6.12 13.84
CA VAL A 57 -8.45 7.22 13.56
C VAL A 57 -7.13 7.01 14.30
N VAL A 58 -7.19 6.65 15.59
CA VAL A 58 -5.99 6.49 16.42
C VAL A 58 -5.15 5.30 15.95
N VAL A 59 -5.76 4.14 15.71
CA VAL A 59 -5.03 2.94 15.26
C VAL A 59 -4.38 3.18 13.91
N THR A 60 -5.12 3.67 12.92
CA THR A 60 -4.57 3.92 11.58
C THR A 60 -3.51 5.03 11.61
N GLY A 61 -3.75 6.12 12.34
CA GLY A 61 -2.84 7.27 12.42
C GLY A 61 -1.53 6.93 13.14
N ILE A 62 -1.61 6.33 14.34
CA ILE A 62 -0.40 5.93 15.09
C ILE A 62 0.41 4.91 14.30
N SER A 63 -0.24 3.89 13.76
CA SER A 63 0.45 2.86 12.96
C SER A 63 1.13 3.47 11.73
N PHE A 64 0.51 4.46 11.08
CA PHE A 64 1.11 5.16 9.93
C PHE A 64 2.37 5.95 10.33
N VAL A 65 2.33 6.64 11.47
CA VAL A 65 3.49 7.38 11.98
C VAL A 65 4.62 6.40 12.33
N LEU A 66 4.31 5.34 13.08
CA LEU A 66 5.31 4.34 13.47
C LEU A 66 5.99 3.69 12.25
N VAL A 67 5.21 3.26 11.26
CA VAL A 67 5.77 2.69 10.02
C VAL A 67 6.61 3.71 9.26
N SER A 68 6.21 4.97 9.24
CA SER A 68 6.97 6.02 8.56
C SER A 68 8.31 6.29 9.25
N VAL A 69 8.34 6.25 10.58
CA VAL A 69 9.58 6.37 11.38
C VAL A 69 10.49 5.17 11.15
N VAL A 70 9.97 3.95 11.31
CA VAL A 70 10.74 2.71 11.09
C VAL A 70 11.33 2.66 9.69
N ARG A 71 10.55 3.03 8.68
CA ARG A 71 10.97 3.09 7.29
C ARG A 71 12.12 4.08 7.07
N HIS A 72 12.07 5.24 7.71
CA HIS A 72 13.14 6.24 7.63
C HIS A 72 14.44 5.70 8.21
N PHE A 73 14.39 5.02 9.37
CA PHE A 73 15.59 4.43 9.97
C PHE A 73 16.15 3.25 9.16
N ILE A 74 15.31 2.40 8.58
CA ILE A 74 15.76 1.29 7.73
C ILE A 74 16.41 1.81 6.45
N ASN A 75 15.87 2.87 5.86
CA ASN A 75 16.34 3.54 4.64
C ASN A 75 16.79 2.56 3.52
N ALA A 76 16.02 1.50 3.30
CA ALA A 76 16.33 0.46 2.32
C ALA A 76 16.31 1.02 0.90
N LYS A 77 17.31 0.63 0.08
CA LYS A 77 17.39 1.01 -1.34
C LYS A 77 16.24 0.39 -2.14
N ARG A 78 15.84 1.08 -3.20
CA ARG A 78 14.78 0.64 -4.12
C ARG A 78 15.32 -0.23 -5.25
N PRO A 79 14.45 -1.03 -5.92
CA PRO A 79 14.91 -1.88 -7.04
C PRO A 79 15.64 -1.10 -8.13
N TYR A 80 15.13 0.05 -8.53
CA TYR A 80 15.71 0.88 -9.61
C TYR A 80 16.99 1.65 -9.21
N THR A 81 17.31 1.72 -7.90
CA THR A 81 18.59 2.23 -7.43
C THR A 81 19.65 1.14 -7.27
N MET A 82 19.22 -0.13 -7.13
CA MET A 82 20.11 -1.27 -7.02
C MET A 82 20.38 -1.96 -8.35
N TYR A 83 19.45 -1.88 -9.29
CA TYR A 83 19.50 -2.55 -10.58
C TYR A 83 19.34 -1.54 -11.71
N ASP A 84 20.11 -1.76 -12.77
CA ASP A 84 20.02 -0.93 -13.98
C ASP A 84 18.76 -1.31 -14.81
N PHE A 85 17.63 -0.66 -14.50
CA PHE A 85 16.39 -0.67 -15.28
C PHE A 85 15.58 0.60 -14.99
N VAL A 86 14.69 0.95 -15.90
CA VAL A 86 13.80 2.10 -15.75
C VAL A 86 12.45 1.62 -15.22
N PRO A 87 11.99 2.07 -14.03
CA PRO A 87 10.68 1.69 -13.50
C PRO A 87 9.56 2.31 -14.34
N ILE A 88 8.35 1.74 -14.31
CA ILE A 88 7.16 2.30 -15.00
C ILE A 88 6.72 3.62 -14.37
N ILE A 89 6.89 3.72 -13.06
CA ILE A 89 6.60 4.93 -12.29
C ILE A 89 7.93 5.49 -11.80
N GLU A 90 8.31 6.61 -12.37
CA GLU A 90 9.51 7.33 -11.97
C GLU A 90 9.33 7.94 -10.58
N LYS A 91 10.33 7.83 -9.75
CA LYS A 91 10.41 8.45 -8.42
C LYS A 91 11.84 8.89 -8.15
N ASP A 92 11.97 10.10 -7.66
CA ASP A 92 13.28 10.71 -7.34
C ASP A 92 13.90 10.19 -6.03
N LYS A 93 13.20 9.30 -5.29
CA LYS A 93 13.67 8.78 -4.02
C LYS A 93 14.52 7.54 -4.19
N GLU A 94 15.78 7.60 -3.76
CA GLU A 94 16.72 6.48 -3.81
C GLU A 94 16.52 5.46 -2.69
N GLY A 95 16.13 5.91 -1.50
CA GLY A 95 15.91 5.11 -0.30
C GLY A 95 14.43 4.90 0.08
N ASP A 96 14.22 4.58 1.34
CA ASP A 96 12.89 4.40 1.92
C ASP A 96 12.04 3.33 1.17
N SER A 97 12.63 2.19 0.81
CA SER A 97 11.87 1.15 0.12
C SER A 97 11.04 0.29 1.09
N MET A 98 11.61 -0.11 2.21
CA MET A 98 11.02 -1.09 3.14
C MET A 98 10.66 -0.45 4.50
N PRO A 99 9.51 -0.76 5.06
CA PRO A 99 8.34 -1.39 4.44
C PRO A 99 7.63 -0.50 3.41
N SER A 100 6.86 -1.09 2.48
CA SER A 100 6.08 -0.33 1.51
C SER A 100 4.93 0.39 2.20
N ARG A 101 5.02 1.73 2.28
CA ARG A 101 4.03 2.56 2.99
C ARG A 101 2.64 2.51 2.37
N HIS A 102 2.55 2.47 1.03
CA HIS A 102 1.25 2.38 0.36
C HIS A 102 0.55 1.04 0.64
N VAL A 103 1.33 -0.05 0.60
CA VAL A 103 0.79 -1.39 0.90
C VAL A 103 0.39 -1.48 2.37
N PHE A 104 1.26 -1.04 3.29
CA PHE A 104 0.91 -0.94 4.71
C PHE A 104 -0.39 -0.18 4.93
N SER A 105 -0.51 1.05 4.34
CA SER A 105 -1.71 1.87 4.50
C SER A 105 -2.96 1.19 3.94
N ALA A 106 -2.85 0.54 2.78
CA ALA A 106 -3.97 -0.18 2.19
C ALA A 106 -4.45 -1.33 3.08
N PHE A 107 -3.52 -2.09 3.68
CA PHE A 107 -3.89 -3.20 4.56
C PHE A 107 -4.46 -2.73 5.90
N VAL A 108 -3.87 -1.73 6.57
CA VAL A 108 -4.43 -1.23 7.84
C VAL A 108 -5.79 -0.56 7.63
N ILE A 109 -6.00 0.12 6.52
CA ILE A 109 -7.31 0.69 6.14
C ILE A 109 -8.32 -0.44 5.84
N ALA A 110 -7.92 -1.49 5.12
CA ALA A 110 -8.76 -2.65 4.89
C ALA A 110 -9.18 -3.33 6.20
N MET A 111 -8.27 -3.40 7.19
CA MET A 111 -8.59 -3.89 8.54
C MET A 111 -9.56 -2.97 9.28
N ALA A 112 -9.49 -1.65 9.09
CA ALA A 112 -10.49 -0.72 9.63
C ALA A 112 -11.87 -0.96 9.00
N PHE A 113 -11.93 -1.18 7.68
CA PHE A 113 -13.18 -1.59 7.03
C PHE A 113 -13.69 -2.94 7.56
N LEU A 114 -12.80 -3.93 7.74
CA LEU A 114 -13.16 -5.24 8.26
C LEU A 114 -13.76 -5.16 9.67
N TYR A 115 -13.25 -4.25 10.49
CA TYR A 115 -13.75 -3.98 11.83
C TYR A 115 -15.18 -3.38 11.82
N VAL A 116 -15.49 -2.51 10.83
CA VAL A 116 -16.79 -1.86 10.72
C VAL A 116 -17.79 -2.71 9.93
N ASN A 117 -17.35 -3.33 8.84
CA ASN A 117 -18.17 -4.15 7.96
C ASN A 117 -17.34 -5.23 7.26
N THR A 118 -17.63 -6.49 7.52
CA THR A 118 -16.86 -7.64 7.02
C THR A 118 -16.80 -7.68 5.49
N TYR A 119 -17.89 -7.41 4.79
CA TYR A 119 -17.91 -7.49 3.32
C TYR A 119 -17.03 -6.41 2.68
N LEU A 120 -17.13 -5.17 3.18
CA LEU A 120 -16.27 -4.09 2.73
C LEU A 120 -14.81 -4.36 3.09
N GLY A 121 -14.53 -4.90 4.28
CA GLY A 121 -13.19 -5.27 4.70
C GLY A 121 -12.55 -6.29 3.76
N VAL A 122 -13.25 -7.37 3.42
CA VAL A 122 -12.78 -8.37 2.45
C VAL A 122 -12.54 -7.75 1.07
N PHE A 123 -13.46 -6.91 0.60
CA PHE A 123 -13.28 -6.19 -0.67
C PHE A 123 -12.00 -5.33 -0.66
N PHE A 124 -11.76 -4.54 0.40
CA PHE A 124 -10.57 -3.70 0.48
C PHE A 124 -9.28 -4.50 0.74
N LEU A 125 -9.33 -5.69 1.35
CA LEU A 125 -8.19 -6.60 1.42
C LEU A 125 -7.77 -7.09 0.03
N ILE A 126 -8.73 -7.38 -0.85
CA ILE A 126 -8.44 -7.73 -2.26
C ILE A 126 -7.80 -6.54 -2.98
N ILE A 127 -8.31 -5.32 -2.81
CA ILE A 127 -7.72 -4.10 -3.38
C ILE A 127 -6.29 -3.88 -2.85
N ALA A 128 -6.05 -4.08 -1.55
CA ALA A 128 -4.73 -3.97 -0.94
C ALA A 128 -3.74 -5.00 -1.51
N LEU A 129 -4.19 -6.23 -1.78
CA LEU A 129 -3.39 -7.27 -2.42
C LEU A 129 -3.04 -6.89 -3.87
N LEU A 130 -4.01 -6.40 -4.64
CA LEU A 130 -3.77 -5.92 -6.01
C LEU A 130 -2.77 -4.76 -6.02
N MET A 131 -2.86 -3.82 -5.06
CA MET A 131 -1.88 -2.75 -4.88
C MET A 131 -0.49 -3.31 -4.56
N ALA A 132 -0.36 -4.31 -3.70
CA ALA A 132 0.92 -4.93 -3.38
C ALA A 132 1.60 -5.54 -4.63
N ILE A 133 0.83 -6.26 -5.44
CA ILE A 133 1.30 -6.86 -6.69
C ILE A 133 1.72 -5.76 -7.68
N GLU A 134 0.89 -4.75 -7.83
CA GLU A 134 1.14 -3.61 -8.72
C GLU A 134 2.46 -2.90 -8.37
N ARG A 135 2.73 -2.62 -7.08
CA ARG A 135 3.96 -1.95 -6.64
C ARG A 135 5.25 -2.70 -7.02
N VAL A 136 5.18 -4.02 -7.10
CA VAL A 136 6.30 -4.85 -7.56
C VAL A 136 6.42 -4.82 -9.08
N ILE A 137 5.29 -4.94 -9.80
CA ILE A 137 5.24 -4.95 -11.27
C ILE A 137 5.77 -3.64 -11.87
N VAL A 138 5.37 -2.50 -11.31
CA VAL A 138 5.83 -1.18 -11.79
C VAL A 138 7.29 -0.87 -11.42
N GLY A 139 7.94 -1.73 -10.63
CA GLY A 139 9.37 -1.67 -10.32
C GLY A 139 9.77 -0.72 -9.19
N VAL A 140 8.84 -0.29 -8.33
CA VAL A 140 9.13 0.68 -7.25
C VAL A 140 9.44 0.04 -5.90
N HIS A 141 9.09 -1.25 -5.69
CA HIS A 141 9.34 -2.02 -4.48
C HIS A 141 9.79 -3.45 -4.77
N PHE A 142 10.59 -4.02 -3.87
CA PHE A 142 10.85 -5.46 -3.86
C PHE A 142 9.66 -6.24 -3.31
N PRO A 143 9.47 -7.53 -3.68
CA PRO A 143 8.45 -8.38 -3.07
C PRO A 143 8.50 -8.38 -1.53
N LYS A 144 9.69 -8.41 -0.93
CA LYS A 144 9.86 -8.34 0.52
C LYS A 144 9.31 -7.06 1.15
N ASP A 145 9.45 -5.91 0.46
CA ASP A 145 9.00 -4.61 0.99
C ASP A 145 7.48 -4.55 1.10
N VAL A 146 6.79 -5.15 0.12
CA VAL A 146 5.32 -5.21 0.09
C VAL A 146 4.78 -6.25 1.05
N ILE A 147 5.44 -7.41 1.17
CA ILE A 147 5.08 -8.46 2.15
C ILE A 147 5.18 -7.93 3.57
N VAL A 148 6.31 -7.30 3.92
CA VAL A 148 6.50 -6.71 5.26
C VAL A 148 5.47 -5.59 5.49
N GLY A 149 5.20 -4.74 4.49
CA GLY A 149 4.17 -3.71 4.59
C GLY A 149 2.77 -4.30 4.87
N ALA A 150 2.41 -5.37 4.15
CA ALA A 150 1.14 -6.07 4.34
C ALA A 150 1.02 -6.70 5.75
N ILE A 151 2.06 -7.42 6.19
CA ILE A 151 2.10 -8.06 7.52
C ILE A 151 1.92 -7.00 8.62
N ILE A 152 2.70 -5.92 8.57
CA ILE A 152 2.61 -4.85 9.57
C ILE A 152 1.20 -4.22 9.54
N GLY A 153 0.61 -3.99 8.35
CA GLY A 153 -0.74 -3.43 8.23
C GLY A 153 -1.80 -4.33 8.88
N VAL A 154 -1.75 -5.63 8.60
CA VAL A 154 -2.68 -6.62 9.21
C VAL A 154 -2.46 -6.72 10.72
N VAL A 155 -1.21 -6.87 11.17
CA VAL A 155 -0.88 -7.01 12.61
C VAL A 155 -1.31 -5.76 13.37
N SER A 156 -1.04 -4.56 12.85
CA SER A 156 -1.51 -3.30 13.45
C SER A 156 -3.03 -3.26 13.58
N GLY A 157 -3.74 -3.70 12.52
CA GLY A 157 -5.19 -3.78 12.54
C GLY A 157 -5.72 -4.81 13.54
N VAL A 158 -5.12 -6.01 13.59
CA VAL A 158 -5.53 -7.04 14.57
C VAL A 158 -5.33 -6.54 15.99
N ILE A 159 -4.15 -6.01 16.31
CA ILE A 159 -3.86 -5.50 17.66
C ILE A 159 -4.79 -4.33 18.00
N GLY A 160 -4.87 -3.32 17.15
CA GLY A 160 -5.59 -2.09 17.48
C GLY A 160 -7.10 -2.19 17.43
N PHE A 161 -7.69 -3.07 16.61
CA PHE A 161 -9.14 -3.19 16.47
C PHE A 161 -9.75 -4.33 17.27
N TYR A 162 -8.99 -5.40 17.56
CA TYR A 162 -9.57 -6.61 18.15
C TYR A 162 -8.94 -7.02 19.49
N ILE A 163 -7.76 -6.49 19.85
CA ILE A 163 -7.07 -6.87 21.10
C ILE A 163 -7.11 -5.74 22.13
N ILE A 164 -6.80 -4.50 21.74
CA ILE A 164 -6.83 -3.31 22.60
C ILE A 164 -8.21 -2.65 22.53
#